data_2ea53d7fad743c94c3c093ec3d8c25d9
#
_entry.id   2ea53d7fad743c94c3c093ec3d8c25d9
#
_cell.length_a   1.000
_cell.length_b   1.000
_cell.length_c   1.000
_cell.angle_alpha   90.00
_cell.angle_beta   90.00
_cell.angle_gamma   90.00
#
_symmetry.space_group_name_H-M   'P 1'
#
loop_
_entity.id
_entity.type
_entity.pdbx_description
1 polymer ?
#
loop_
_entity_poly.entity_id
_entity_poly.type
_entity_poly.pdbx_seq_one_letter_code
_entity_poly.pdbx_strand_id
1 'polypeptide(L)'
;LLRDLGLVETPSGLLAVVAIPTATVAVNLEKDAILLDGVQDPGNVGAILRTAAAAGVGQALLGPGCAAAWSPKVLRAGQGAHFALTIHEDADLGAFMAGYRGTTAVTCLDDATPLYDARWKGPLAWVFGSEGQGVHRDLVAAARLRIRIPMPGAVESLNVAAAAAVCLFEAVRRQLS
;
A
#
# COMPACT_ATOMS: atom_id res chain seq x y z
N LEU A 1 -17.04 -29.27 11.38
CA LEU A 1 -16.96 -28.67 10.05
C LEU A 1 -16.41 -27.23 10.10
N LEU A 2 -17.02 -26.26 10.82
CA LEU A 2 -16.52 -24.88 10.91
C LEU A 2 -15.18 -24.78 11.65
N ARG A 3 -14.94 -25.62 12.66
CA ARG A 3 -13.64 -25.75 13.34
C ARG A 3 -12.57 -26.37 12.47
N ASP A 4 -12.95 -27.28 11.58
CA ASP A 4 -12.03 -28.02 10.70
C ASP A 4 -11.59 -27.17 9.50
N LEU A 5 -12.38 -26.15 9.13
CA LEU A 5 -12.02 -25.17 8.10
C LEU A 5 -11.02 -24.12 8.58
N GLY A 6 -10.75 -24.08 9.89
CA GLY A 6 -9.51 -23.59 10.50
C GLY A 6 -9.03 -22.15 10.20
N LEU A 7 -9.87 -21.26 9.69
CA LEU A 7 -9.44 -19.91 9.32
C LEU A 7 -9.17 -18.99 10.52
N VAL A 8 -9.72 -19.33 11.70
CA VAL A 8 -9.56 -18.55 12.95
C VAL A 8 -9.73 -19.45 14.18
N GLU A 9 -9.03 -19.15 15.27
CA GLU A 9 -9.13 -19.90 16.53
C GLU A 9 -10.53 -19.80 17.17
N THR A 10 -11.19 -18.64 17.03
CA THR A 10 -12.52 -18.37 17.55
C THR A 10 -13.45 -17.89 16.43
N PRO A 11 -14.06 -18.80 15.66
CA PRO A 11 -14.97 -18.42 14.57
C PRO A 11 -16.28 -17.84 15.10
N SER A 12 -16.82 -16.85 14.39
CA SER A 12 -18.12 -16.23 14.68
C SER A 12 -19.32 -17.16 14.45
N GLY A 13 -19.08 -18.39 13.98
CA GLY A 13 -20.12 -19.35 13.63
C GLY A 13 -20.68 -19.22 12.22
N LEU A 14 -20.22 -18.23 11.45
CA LEU A 14 -20.61 -18.02 10.05
C LEU A 14 -19.39 -18.09 9.13
N LEU A 15 -19.55 -18.77 8.00
CA LEU A 15 -18.59 -18.80 6.90
C LEU A 15 -19.33 -18.52 5.61
N ALA A 16 -18.83 -17.60 4.81
CA ALA A 16 -19.34 -17.35 3.47
C ALA A 16 -18.24 -17.59 2.42
N VAL A 17 -18.60 -18.26 1.35
CA VAL A 17 -17.77 -18.39 0.15
C VAL A 17 -18.35 -17.45 -0.88
N VAL A 18 -17.55 -16.49 -1.32
CA VAL A 18 -17.96 -15.48 -2.29
C VAL A 18 -16.98 -15.44 -3.47
N ALA A 19 -17.47 -15.03 -4.63
CA ALA A 19 -16.58 -14.76 -5.76
C ALA A 19 -15.66 -13.59 -5.43
N ILE A 20 -14.38 -13.71 -5.76
CA ILE A 20 -13.44 -12.59 -5.66
C ILE A 20 -13.88 -11.53 -6.68
N PRO A 21 -14.11 -10.28 -6.25
CA PRO A 21 -14.46 -9.21 -7.18
C PRO A 21 -13.34 -9.02 -8.21
N THR A 22 -13.69 -9.12 -9.48
CA THR A 22 -12.74 -8.76 -10.54
C THR A 22 -12.75 -7.24 -10.66
N ALA A 23 -11.59 -6.61 -10.62
CA ALA A 23 -11.48 -5.18 -10.85
C ALA A 23 -11.95 -4.86 -12.28
N THR A 24 -13.20 -4.45 -12.41
CA THR A 24 -13.80 -4.02 -13.69
C THR A 24 -13.51 -2.56 -14.01
N VAL A 25 -13.02 -1.83 -13.02
CA VAL A 25 -12.67 -0.41 -13.12
C VAL A 25 -11.23 -0.28 -13.55
N ALA A 26 -10.97 0.43 -14.64
CA ALA A 26 -9.62 0.74 -15.08
C ALA A 26 -8.86 1.55 -14.00
N VAL A 27 -7.55 1.36 -13.95
CA VAL A 27 -6.66 2.12 -13.08
C VAL A 27 -6.78 3.62 -13.39
N ASN A 28 -6.93 4.45 -12.38
CA ASN A 28 -7.04 5.89 -12.55
C ASN A 28 -5.66 6.55 -12.38
N LEU A 29 -5.17 7.18 -13.42
CA LEU A 29 -3.85 7.81 -13.46
C LEU A 29 -3.83 9.23 -12.88
N GLU A 30 -4.96 9.73 -12.37
CA GLU A 30 -5.13 11.10 -11.88
C GLU A 30 -5.61 11.17 -10.42
N LYS A 31 -5.75 10.03 -9.75
CA LYS A 31 -6.17 9.95 -8.33
C LYS A 31 -5.08 9.37 -7.47
N ASP A 32 -5.12 9.72 -6.18
CA ASP A 32 -4.21 9.16 -5.19
C ASP A 32 -4.24 7.63 -5.21
N ALA A 33 -3.05 7.04 -5.07
CA ALA A 33 -2.85 5.61 -5.14
C ALA A 33 -1.81 5.12 -4.13
N ILE A 34 -1.92 3.86 -3.74
CA ILE A 34 -0.80 3.11 -3.17
C ILE A 34 -0.34 2.02 -4.12
N LEU A 35 0.96 1.84 -4.21
CA LEU A 35 1.63 0.79 -4.96
C LEU A 35 2.44 -0.06 -3.98
N LEU A 36 2.22 -1.37 -4.00
CA LEU A 36 2.93 -2.32 -3.16
C LEU A 36 3.83 -3.18 -4.05
N ASP A 37 5.13 -3.12 -3.79
CA ASP A 37 6.16 -3.84 -4.55
C ASP A 37 6.70 -5.01 -3.72
N GLY A 38 6.17 -6.21 -3.97
CA GLY A 38 6.61 -7.44 -3.33
C GLY A 38 6.38 -7.52 -1.82
N VAL A 39 5.36 -6.86 -1.28
CA VAL A 39 5.01 -6.95 0.16
C VAL A 39 4.39 -8.31 0.44
N GLN A 40 5.14 -9.22 1.06
CA GLN A 40 4.78 -10.63 1.17
C GLN A 40 3.96 -10.96 2.41
N ASP A 41 4.09 -10.21 3.50
CA ASP A 41 3.33 -10.47 4.72
C ASP A 41 1.87 -10.04 4.58
N PRO A 42 0.90 -10.98 4.74
CA PRO A 42 -0.52 -10.65 4.61
C PRO A 42 -1.03 -9.66 5.65
N GLY A 43 -0.42 -9.63 6.85
CA GLY A 43 -0.73 -8.66 7.89
C GLY A 43 -0.36 -7.25 7.45
N ASN A 44 0.83 -7.09 6.87
CA ASN A 44 1.30 -5.80 6.35
C ASN A 44 0.45 -5.33 5.17
N VAL A 45 0.18 -6.20 4.18
CA VAL A 45 -0.72 -5.85 3.06
C VAL A 45 -2.08 -5.37 3.58
N GLY A 46 -2.73 -6.13 4.46
CA GLY A 46 -4.03 -5.75 4.99
C GLY A 46 -3.99 -4.46 5.81
N ALA A 47 -2.96 -4.25 6.64
CA ALA A 47 -2.78 -3.04 7.42
C ALA A 47 -2.56 -1.80 6.52
N ILE A 48 -1.78 -1.95 5.44
CA ILE A 48 -1.56 -0.86 4.47
C ILE A 48 -2.86 -0.52 3.74
N LEU A 49 -3.61 -1.52 3.26
CA LEU A 49 -4.91 -1.30 2.63
C LEU A 49 -5.86 -0.56 3.57
N ARG A 50 -5.93 -0.98 4.84
CA ARG A 50 -6.75 -0.32 5.85
C ARG A 50 -6.35 1.13 6.07
N THR A 51 -5.07 1.40 6.18
CA THR A 51 -4.52 2.74 6.37
C THR A 51 -4.79 3.63 5.16
N ALA A 52 -4.62 3.10 3.94
CA ALA A 52 -4.90 3.81 2.71
C ALA A 52 -6.38 4.20 2.59
N ALA A 53 -7.29 3.27 2.88
CA ALA A 53 -8.72 3.56 2.92
C ALA A 53 -9.05 4.65 3.97
N ALA A 54 -8.45 4.58 5.16
CA ALA A 54 -8.63 5.59 6.20
C ALA A 54 -8.06 6.98 5.82
N ALA A 55 -7.00 7.01 5.01
CA ALA A 55 -6.41 8.23 4.47
C ALA A 55 -7.13 8.79 3.23
N GLY A 56 -8.23 8.17 2.80
CA GLY A 56 -9.01 8.63 1.64
C GLY A 56 -8.43 8.22 0.28
N VAL A 57 -7.42 7.37 0.24
CA VAL A 57 -6.91 6.81 -1.01
C VAL A 57 -7.94 5.84 -1.60
N GLY A 58 -8.25 5.96 -2.89
CA GLY A 58 -9.31 5.19 -3.54
C GLY A 58 -8.83 3.95 -4.29
N GLN A 59 -7.53 3.77 -4.52
CA GLN A 59 -7.02 2.65 -5.30
C GLN A 59 -5.68 2.10 -4.76
N ALA A 60 -5.52 0.79 -4.88
CA ALA A 60 -4.32 0.07 -4.50
C ALA A 60 -3.87 -0.84 -5.66
N LEU A 61 -2.60 -0.76 -6.02
CA LEU A 61 -1.97 -1.60 -7.01
C LEU A 61 -0.93 -2.49 -6.31
N LEU A 62 -1.13 -3.79 -6.38
CA LEU A 62 -0.22 -4.78 -5.85
C LEU A 62 0.57 -5.38 -7.00
N GLY A 63 1.87 -5.16 -7.02
CA GLY A 63 2.79 -5.76 -7.98
C GLY A 63 2.99 -7.25 -7.71
N PRO A 64 3.69 -7.95 -8.61
CA PRO A 64 4.04 -9.36 -8.44
C PRO A 64 4.75 -9.61 -7.11
N GLY A 65 4.51 -10.78 -6.51
CA GLY A 65 5.13 -11.18 -5.25
C GLY A 65 4.49 -10.62 -3.97
N CYS A 66 3.45 -9.80 -4.08
CA CYS A 66 2.65 -9.40 -2.92
C CYS A 66 1.79 -10.56 -2.40
N ALA A 67 1.44 -10.51 -1.11
CA ALA A 67 0.42 -11.40 -0.58
C ALA A 67 -0.93 -11.09 -1.26
N ALA A 68 -1.67 -12.18 -1.61
CA ALA A 68 -2.95 -12.05 -2.30
C ALA A 68 -3.93 -11.20 -1.49
N ALA A 69 -4.42 -10.12 -2.09
CA ALA A 69 -5.26 -9.12 -1.42
C ALA A 69 -6.56 -9.71 -0.87
N TRP A 70 -7.10 -10.72 -1.51
CA TRP A 70 -8.35 -11.39 -1.14
C TRP A 70 -8.15 -12.63 -0.27
N SER A 71 -6.92 -12.90 0.17
CA SER A 71 -6.67 -14.00 1.10
C SER A 71 -7.33 -13.73 2.47
N PRO A 72 -7.79 -14.77 3.19
CA PRO A 72 -8.44 -14.60 4.49
C PRO A 72 -7.61 -13.81 5.51
N LYS A 73 -6.29 -13.95 5.46
CA LYS A 73 -5.38 -13.22 6.35
C LYS A 73 -5.34 -11.72 6.04
N VAL A 74 -5.30 -11.35 4.75
CA VAL A 74 -5.33 -9.95 4.30
C VAL A 74 -6.69 -9.32 4.57
N LEU A 75 -7.79 -10.03 4.27
CA LEU A 75 -9.16 -9.57 4.56
C LEU A 75 -9.35 -9.26 6.05
N ARG A 76 -8.85 -10.15 6.92
CA ARG A 76 -8.90 -9.95 8.37
C ARG A 76 -8.10 -8.74 8.82
N ALA A 77 -6.88 -8.57 8.34
CA ALA A 77 -6.04 -7.41 8.67
C ALA A 77 -6.60 -6.10 8.10
N GLY A 78 -7.20 -6.16 6.90
CA GLY A 78 -7.78 -5.02 6.20
C GLY A 78 -9.09 -4.49 6.80
N GLN A 79 -9.78 -5.29 7.66
CA GLN A 79 -10.96 -4.84 8.43
C GLN A 79 -12.00 -4.08 7.59
N GLY A 80 -12.30 -4.59 6.38
CA GLY A 80 -13.30 -4.00 5.48
C GLY A 80 -12.78 -2.91 4.54
N ALA A 81 -11.50 -2.59 4.53
CA ALA A 81 -10.89 -1.64 3.59
C ALA A 81 -11.16 -1.98 2.11
N HIS A 82 -11.32 -3.27 1.81
CA HIS A 82 -11.64 -3.78 0.48
C HIS A 82 -12.95 -3.22 -0.11
N PHE A 83 -13.88 -2.74 0.72
CA PHE A 83 -15.10 -2.07 0.25
C PHE A 83 -14.88 -0.61 -0.14
N ALA A 84 -13.78 0.00 0.30
CA ALA A 84 -13.45 1.40 0.04
C ALA A 84 -12.38 1.59 -1.05
N LEU A 85 -11.72 0.51 -1.46
CA LEU A 85 -10.60 0.55 -2.40
C LEU A 85 -10.92 -0.21 -3.69
N THR A 86 -10.50 0.34 -4.83
CA THR A 86 -10.32 -0.46 -6.04
C THR A 86 -8.95 -1.12 -5.98
N ILE A 87 -8.91 -2.46 -5.93
CA ILE A 87 -7.68 -3.23 -5.76
C ILE A 87 -7.33 -3.92 -7.07
N HIS A 88 -6.11 -3.72 -7.53
CA HIS A 88 -5.53 -4.35 -8.71
C HIS A 88 -4.37 -5.24 -8.27
N GLU A 89 -4.50 -6.55 -8.45
CA GLU A 89 -3.41 -7.51 -8.21
C GLU A 89 -2.60 -7.74 -9.48
N ASP A 90 -1.38 -8.24 -9.35
CA ASP A 90 -0.43 -8.48 -10.44
C ASP A 90 -0.23 -7.27 -11.36
N ALA A 91 -0.30 -6.07 -10.79
CA ALA A 91 -0.24 -4.82 -11.53
C ALA A 91 1.19 -4.52 -12.00
N ASP A 92 1.31 -4.05 -13.24
CA ASP A 92 2.57 -3.47 -13.75
C ASP A 92 2.76 -2.07 -13.14
N LEU A 93 3.51 -2.02 -12.02
CA LEU A 93 3.77 -0.77 -11.30
C LEU A 93 4.60 0.21 -12.12
N GLY A 94 5.51 -0.29 -12.95
CA GLY A 94 6.34 0.53 -13.85
C GLY A 94 5.49 1.24 -14.91
N ALA A 95 4.61 0.49 -15.58
CA ALA A 95 3.68 1.05 -16.56
C ALA A 95 2.72 2.07 -15.92
N PHE A 96 2.20 1.78 -14.70
CA PHE A 96 1.40 2.76 -13.96
C PHE A 96 2.19 4.04 -13.70
N MET A 97 3.41 3.95 -13.14
CA MET A 97 4.22 5.12 -12.79
C MET A 97 4.58 5.96 -14.02
N ALA A 98 4.84 5.32 -15.16
CA ALA A 98 5.12 6.01 -16.42
C ALA A 98 3.93 6.82 -16.95
N GLY A 99 2.71 6.31 -16.76
CA GLY A 99 1.48 6.99 -17.20
C GLY A 99 0.87 7.94 -16.17
N TYR A 100 1.31 7.88 -14.90
CA TYR A 100 0.69 8.63 -13.79
C TYR A 100 0.89 10.13 -13.93
N ARG A 101 -0.20 10.90 -13.83
CA ARG A 101 -0.20 12.35 -14.02
C ARG A 101 0.06 13.16 -12.78
N GLY A 102 0.12 12.50 -11.62
CA GLY A 102 0.50 13.11 -10.34
C GLY A 102 1.97 12.92 -9.99
N THR A 103 2.27 12.99 -8.70
CA THR A 103 3.61 12.73 -8.16
C THR A 103 3.71 11.29 -7.68
N THR A 104 4.72 10.56 -8.15
CA THR A 104 5.08 9.24 -7.60
C THR A 104 6.14 9.43 -6.51
N ALA A 105 5.88 8.92 -5.32
CA ALA A 105 6.78 9.01 -4.18
C ALA A 105 7.17 7.62 -3.69
N VAL A 106 8.46 7.33 -3.66
CA VAL A 106 8.99 6.05 -3.19
C VAL A 106 9.67 6.23 -1.84
N THR A 107 9.44 5.27 -0.93
CA THR A 107 10.17 5.23 0.34
C THR A 107 11.50 4.51 0.15
N CYS A 108 12.61 5.21 0.40
CA CYS A 108 13.97 4.65 0.35
C CYS A 108 14.87 5.38 1.36
N LEU A 109 16.07 4.83 1.60
CA LEU A 109 17.03 5.41 2.54
C LEU A 109 18.01 6.35 1.86
N ASP A 110 18.50 5.95 0.68
CA ASP A 110 19.56 6.66 -0.02
C ASP A 110 19.00 7.77 -0.93
N ASP A 111 19.73 8.87 -1.05
CA ASP A 111 19.41 10.03 -1.90
C ASP A 111 17.95 10.51 -1.78
N ALA A 112 17.42 10.50 -0.55
CA ALA A 112 16.03 10.76 -0.28
C ALA A 112 15.81 12.05 0.52
N THR A 113 14.76 12.78 0.15
CA THR A 113 14.30 13.97 0.88
C THR A 113 13.58 13.53 2.16
N PRO A 114 13.85 14.16 3.32
CA PRO A 114 13.06 13.91 4.52
C PRO A 114 11.57 14.16 4.26
N LEU A 115 10.72 13.26 4.75
CA LEU A 115 9.26 13.30 4.53
C LEU A 115 8.66 14.68 4.83
N TYR A 116 9.08 15.29 5.94
CA TYR A 116 8.53 16.56 6.41
C TYR A 116 8.98 17.76 5.60
N ASP A 117 10.08 17.65 4.84
CA ASP A 117 10.63 18.69 3.97
C ASP A 117 10.17 18.55 2.52
N ALA A 118 9.71 17.35 2.13
CA ALA A 118 9.28 17.06 0.77
C ALA A 118 8.11 17.96 0.36
N ARG A 119 8.01 18.26 -0.93
CA ARG A 119 6.92 19.05 -1.51
C ARG A 119 6.39 18.37 -2.76
N TRP A 120 5.09 18.31 -2.86
CA TRP A 120 4.37 17.83 -4.03
C TRP A 120 3.10 18.63 -4.25
N LYS A 121 2.55 18.54 -5.43
CA LYS A 121 1.26 19.15 -5.81
C LYS A 121 0.41 18.14 -6.55
N GLY A 122 -0.90 18.24 -6.37
CA GLY A 122 -1.85 17.35 -7.03
C GLY A 122 -1.83 15.92 -6.48
N PRO A 123 -2.32 14.96 -7.27
CA PRO A 123 -2.44 13.58 -6.86
C PRO A 123 -1.10 12.94 -6.51
N LEU A 124 -1.10 12.03 -5.55
CA LEU A 124 0.08 11.38 -5.02
C LEU A 124 -0.06 9.85 -5.08
N ALA A 125 0.92 9.19 -5.66
CA ALA A 125 1.03 7.74 -5.64
C ALA A 125 2.23 7.32 -4.78
N TRP A 126 1.96 6.68 -3.64
CA TRP A 126 2.98 6.15 -2.76
C TRP A 126 3.41 4.76 -3.19
N VAL A 127 4.72 4.49 -3.22
CA VAL A 127 5.31 3.18 -3.49
C VAL A 127 6.00 2.67 -2.24
N PHE A 128 5.56 1.50 -1.76
CA PHE A 128 6.13 0.80 -0.61
C PHE A 128 6.64 -0.56 -1.05
N GLY A 129 7.85 -0.90 -0.64
CA GLY A 129 8.52 -2.14 -1.02
C GLY A 129 8.47 -3.22 0.05
N SER A 130 9.03 -4.37 -0.28
CA SER A 130 9.15 -5.51 0.63
C SER A 130 10.03 -5.19 1.84
N GLU A 131 9.80 -5.93 2.93
CA GLU A 131 10.52 -5.74 4.20
C GLU A 131 12.02 -6.03 4.10
N GLY A 132 12.42 -6.92 3.20
CA GLY A 132 13.82 -7.34 3.05
C GLY A 132 14.61 -6.56 2.02
N GLN A 133 13.99 -6.21 0.90
CA GLN A 133 14.68 -5.62 -0.25
C GLN A 133 14.27 -4.16 -0.53
N GLY A 134 13.23 -3.68 0.14
CA GLY A 134 12.65 -2.37 -0.16
C GLY A 134 11.95 -2.35 -1.53
N VAL A 135 11.89 -1.18 -2.14
CA VAL A 135 11.34 -0.98 -3.48
C VAL A 135 12.38 -1.33 -4.53
N HIS A 136 11.95 -2.00 -5.60
CA HIS A 136 12.83 -2.37 -6.73
C HIS A 136 13.53 -1.15 -7.33
N ARG A 137 14.80 -1.29 -7.69
CA ARG A 137 15.65 -0.18 -8.16
C ARG A 137 15.08 0.59 -9.34
N ASP A 138 14.42 -0.11 -10.27
CA ASP A 138 13.83 0.52 -11.46
C ASP A 138 12.65 1.43 -11.06
N LEU A 139 11.84 1.04 -10.07
CA LEU A 139 10.77 1.88 -9.55
C LEU A 139 11.32 3.07 -8.76
N VAL A 140 12.40 2.88 -8.00
CA VAL A 140 13.10 3.96 -7.32
C VAL A 140 13.66 4.97 -8.34
N ALA A 141 14.24 4.49 -9.43
CA ALA A 141 14.78 5.35 -10.49
C ALA A 141 13.68 6.12 -11.25
N ALA A 142 12.51 5.49 -11.44
CA ALA A 142 11.36 6.08 -12.13
C ALA A 142 10.55 7.06 -11.26
N ALA A 143 10.71 7.02 -9.93
CA ALA A 143 9.94 7.87 -9.03
C ALA A 143 10.34 9.35 -9.14
N ARG A 144 9.33 10.23 -9.06
CA ARG A 144 9.56 11.68 -9.04
C ARG A 144 10.09 12.19 -7.71
N LEU A 145 9.73 11.51 -6.62
CA LEU A 145 10.21 11.82 -5.27
C LEU A 145 10.77 10.56 -4.61
N ARG A 146 11.93 10.71 -4.01
CA ARG A 146 12.52 9.73 -3.09
C ARG A 146 12.37 10.28 -1.68
N ILE A 147 11.72 9.54 -0.80
CA ILE A 147 11.33 10.00 0.53
C ILE A 147 11.95 9.08 1.58
N ARG A 148 12.52 9.67 2.60
CA ARG A 148 12.90 8.97 3.83
C ARG A 148 12.12 9.50 5.01
N ILE A 149 11.70 8.61 5.89
CA ILE A 149 11.13 8.98 7.19
C ILE A 149 12.30 9.28 8.13
N PRO A 150 12.40 10.48 8.71
CA PRO A 150 13.45 10.78 9.67
C PRO A 150 13.32 9.88 10.91
N MET A 151 14.38 9.16 11.24
CA MET A 151 14.44 8.27 12.40
C MET A 151 15.60 8.71 13.30
N PRO A 152 15.32 9.45 14.39
CA PRO A 152 16.37 9.92 15.30
C PRO A 152 16.89 8.83 16.26
N GLY A 153 16.25 7.67 16.29
CA GLY A 153 16.64 6.53 17.14
C GLY A 153 17.73 5.68 16.52
N ALA A 154 18.05 4.55 17.20
CA ALA A 154 19.12 3.64 16.81
C ALA A 154 18.70 2.57 15.77
N VAL A 155 17.46 2.63 15.26
CA VAL A 155 16.95 1.71 14.23
C VAL A 155 16.97 2.35 12.86
N GLU A 156 17.28 1.55 11.84
CA GLU A 156 17.43 2.06 10.46
C GLU A 156 16.15 1.99 9.63
N SER A 157 15.15 1.21 10.07
CA SER A 157 13.92 1.01 9.31
C SER A 157 12.71 0.83 10.21
N LEU A 158 11.53 1.11 9.66
CA LEU A 158 10.23 0.79 10.23
C LEU A 158 9.63 -0.42 9.51
N ASN A 159 8.72 -1.11 10.19
CA ASN A 159 7.81 -2.03 9.52
C ASN A 159 7.10 -1.30 8.37
N VAL A 160 6.92 -1.96 7.22
CA VAL A 160 6.38 -1.34 6.01
C VAL A 160 4.98 -0.74 6.20
N ALA A 161 4.12 -1.38 6.99
CA ALA A 161 2.79 -0.85 7.28
C ALA A 161 2.85 0.40 8.19
N ALA A 162 3.80 0.44 9.12
CA ALA A 162 4.06 1.63 9.94
C ALA A 162 4.61 2.78 9.07
N ALA A 163 5.55 2.50 8.18
CA ALA A 163 6.07 3.48 7.23
C ALA A 163 4.95 4.04 6.33
N ALA A 164 4.09 3.18 5.82
CA ALA A 164 2.93 3.58 5.02
C ALA A 164 1.98 4.48 5.82
N ALA A 165 1.71 4.16 7.09
CA ALA A 165 0.85 4.97 7.94
C ALA A 165 1.41 6.38 8.14
N VAL A 166 2.71 6.50 8.43
CA VAL A 166 3.37 7.79 8.60
C VAL A 166 3.30 8.63 7.32
N CYS A 167 3.60 8.03 6.15
CA CYS A 167 3.58 8.73 4.87
C CYS A 167 2.18 9.17 4.47
N LEU A 168 1.20 8.28 4.57
CA LEU A 168 -0.19 8.54 4.18
C LEU A 168 -0.82 9.62 5.06
N PHE A 169 -0.64 9.56 6.38
CA PHE A 169 -1.21 10.55 7.28
C PHE A 169 -0.46 11.88 7.27
N GLU A 170 0.82 11.91 6.91
CA GLU A 170 1.48 13.20 6.60
C GLU A 170 0.88 13.85 5.35
N ALA A 171 0.52 13.07 4.33
CA ALA A 171 -0.19 13.60 3.17
C ALA A 171 -1.57 14.17 3.56
N VAL A 172 -2.34 13.45 4.37
CA VAL A 172 -3.63 13.93 4.92
C VAL A 172 -3.45 15.22 5.72
N ARG A 173 -2.47 15.25 6.64
CA ARG A 173 -2.20 16.44 7.46
C ARG A 173 -1.98 17.68 6.59
N ARG A 174 -1.26 17.53 5.49
CA ARG A 174 -0.97 18.65 4.56
C ARG A 174 -2.18 19.11 3.75
N GLN A 175 -3.11 18.22 3.47
CA GLN A 175 -4.35 18.59 2.78
C GLN A 175 -5.32 19.36 3.70
N LEU A 176 -5.19 19.17 5.03
CA LEU A 176 -6.01 19.83 6.04
C LEU A 176 -5.41 21.16 6.53
N SER A 177 -4.19 21.50 6.13
CA SER A 177 -3.47 22.73 6.51
C SER A 177 -3.56 23.78 5.43
#